data_0b595c92eb83db580cb45bcf32696885
#
_entry.id   0b595c92eb83db580cb45bcf32696885
#
_cell.length_a   1.000
_cell.length_b   1.000
_cell.length_c   1.000
_cell.angle_alpha   90.00
_cell.angle_beta   90.00
_cell.angle_gamma   90.00
#
_symmetry.space_group_name_H-M   'P 1'
#
loop_
_entity.id
_entity.type
_entity.pdbx_description
1 polymer ?
#
loop_
_entity_poly.entity_id
_entity_poly.type
_entity_poly.pdbx_seq_one_letter_code
_entity_poly.pdbx_strand_id
1 'polypeptide(L)'
;MKIIVTGGAGFIGGNFVHHMVNKYPEYQIINLDLLTYAGNLETLKAVEDKPNYKFVHGDIADRDFVFKLFEEEKPDIVVNFAAESHVDRSITDPEAFVRTNVMGTTTLLDACRTYGIKRYHQVSTDEVYGDLPLDRPDLFFTETTPLHTSSPYSSSKASADLFVLAYHRTYGLPVTVSRCSNNYGPYHFPEKLIPLMISRALADEELPVYGDGANVRDWLHVSDHCEAIDLILHKGRVGEVYNIGGHNERTNLEVVKTILKALDKPESLIRYVKDRPGHDRRYAIDPTKIETELGWKPKYNFDTGIRQTIDWYLNNQDWWKHILSGEYSQYFEKMYGDRL
;
A
#
# COMPACT_ATOMS: atom_id res chain seq x y z
N MET A 1 1.51 24.80 -2.91
CA MET A 1 0.78 24.01 -1.88
C MET A 1 1.79 23.26 -1.01
N LYS A 2 1.44 23.04 0.26
CA LYS A 2 2.24 22.24 1.18
C LYS A 2 1.48 20.96 1.54
N ILE A 3 2.08 19.81 1.30
CA ILE A 3 1.44 18.50 1.45
C ILE A 3 2.24 17.66 2.45
N ILE A 4 1.58 17.20 3.51
CA ILE A 4 2.15 16.15 4.37
C ILE A 4 1.77 14.79 3.76
N VAL A 5 2.78 13.98 3.48
CA VAL A 5 2.66 12.59 3.08
C VAL A 5 3.15 11.73 4.24
N THR A 6 2.27 10.99 4.89
CA THR A 6 2.67 10.08 5.97
C THR A 6 3.01 8.70 5.40
N GLY A 7 3.96 8.00 5.99
CA GLY A 7 4.40 6.71 5.45
C GLY A 7 5.16 6.80 4.11
N GLY A 8 5.75 7.97 3.84
CA GLY A 8 6.44 8.22 2.57
C GLY A 8 7.81 7.57 2.44
N ALA A 9 8.34 6.91 3.45
CA ALA A 9 9.52 6.06 3.35
C ALA A 9 9.17 4.57 3.05
N GLY A 10 7.87 4.24 2.99
CA GLY A 10 7.37 2.93 2.59
C GLY A 10 7.24 2.77 1.08
N PHE A 11 6.65 1.65 0.65
CA PHE A 11 6.52 1.28 -0.77
C PHE A 11 5.66 2.27 -1.57
N ILE A 12 4.35 2.32 -1.29
CA ILE A 12 3.42 3.15 -2.09
C ILE A 12 3.69 4.63 -1.81
N GLY A 13 3.86 5.00 -0.52
CA GLY A 13 4.14 6.37 -0.11
C GLY A 13 5.43 6.91 -0.72
N GLY A 14 6.51 6.11 -0.80
CA GLY A 14 7.78 6.50 -1.42
C GLY A 14 7.63 6.77 -2.92
N ASN A 15 6.94 5.89 -3.65
CA ASN A 15 6.63 6.12 -5.06
C ASN A 15 5.76 7.39 -5.24
N PHE A 16 4.82 7.63 -4.33
CA PHE A 16 4.00 8.84 -4.37
C PHE A 16 4.81 10.11 -4.08
N VAL A 17 5.76 10.06 -3.13
CA VAL A 17 6.69 11.17 -2.87
C VAL A 17 7.51 11.47 -4.14
N HIS A 18 8.10 10.45 -4.79
CA HIS A 18 8.80 10.62 -6.06
C HIS A 18 7.92 11.29 -7.13
N HIS A 19 6.68 10.79 -7.26
CA HIS A 19 5.72 11.33 -8.22
C HIS A 19 5.44 12.82 -7.98
N MET A 20 5.10 13.19 -6.74
CA MET A 20 4.71 14.55 -6.40
C MET A 20 5.89 15.54 -6.44
N VAL A 21 7.06 15.16 -5.92
CA VAL A 21 8.26 16.02 -5.90
C VAL A 21 8.72 16.34 -7.33
N ASN A 22 8.67 15.36 -8.24
CA ASN A 22 9.13 15.57 -9.62
C ASN A 22 8.07 16.27 -10.49
N LYS A 23 6.79 15.98 -10.28
CA LYS A 23 5.70 16.54 -11.09
C LYS A 23 5.34 17.98 -10.72
N TYR A 24 5.47 18.33 -9.43
CA TYR A 24 5.06 19.62 -8.88
C TYR A 24 6.22 20.31 -8.14
N PRO A 25 7.22 20.85 -8.84
CA PRO A 25 8.36 21.50 -8.20
C PRO A 25 7.98 22.73 -7.34
N GLU A 26 6.80 23.30 -7.55
CA GLU A 26 6.25 24.41 -6.77
C GLU A 26 5.50 23.98 -5.49
N TYR A 27 5.28 22.66 -5.29
CA TYR A 27 4.69 22.15 -4.05
C TYR A 27 5.80 21.83 -3.05
N GLN A 28 5.49 21.97 -1.75
CA GLN A 28 6.35 21.49 -0.67
C GLN A 28 5.82 20.15 -0.19
N ILE A 29 6.63 19.11 -0.32
CA ILE A 29 6.29 17.74 0.10
C ILE A 29 7.02 17.44 1.41
N ILE A 30 6.25 17.26 2.48
CA ILE A 30 6.75 16.89 3.80
C ILE A 30 6.45 15.43 4.00
N ASN A 31 7.47 14.60 4.04
CA ASN A 31 7.37 13.18 4.30
C ASN A 31 7.49 12.92 5.81
N LEU A 32 6.40 12.55 6.44
CA LEU A 32 6.35 12.12 7.84
C LEU A 32 6.37 10.59 7.91
N ASP A 33 7.42 10.03 8.48
CA ASP A 33 7.56 8.58 8.64
C ASP A 33 8.21 8.23 9.98
N LEU A 34 7.76 7.14 10.58
CA LEU A 34 8.32 6.62 11.85
C LEU A 34 9.55 5.74 11.61
N LEU A 35 9.81 5.34 10.36
CA LEU A 35 10.88 4.41 9.99
C LEU A 35 10.79 3.08 10.76
N THR A 36 9.61 2.46 10.76
CA THR A 36 9.44 1.09 11.24
C THR A 36 10.10 0.12 10.26
N TYR A 37 9.92 -1.18 10.45
CA TYR A 37 10.59 -2.22 9.66
C TYR A 37 10.49 -2.06 8.13
N ALA A 38 9.40 -1.49 7.61
CA ALA A 38 9.17 -1.29 6.17
C ALA A 38 9.52 0.12 5.67
N GLY A 39 9.89 1.04 6.56
CA GLY A 39 10.33 2.39 6.21
C GLY A 39 11.83 2.41 5.88
N ASN A 40 12.17 2.84 4.66
CA ASN A 40 13.56 2.89 4.19
C ASN A 40 13.85 4.19 3.44
N LEU A 41 14.71 5.03 4.00
CA LEU A 41 15.10 6.31 3.38
C LEU A 41 15.90 6.14 2.07
N GLU A 42 16.55 4.99 1.86
CA GLU A 42 17.21 4.71 0.56
C GLU A 42 16.22 4.72 -0.60
N THR A 43 14.93 4.43 -0.34
CA THR A 43 13.84 4.58 -1.31
C THR A 43 13.75 6.00 -1.86
N LEU A 44 14.10 7.01 -1.06
CA LEU A 44 13.92 8.43 -1.38
C LEU A 44 15.20 9.13 -1.80
N LYS A 45 16.30 8.41 -1.93
CA LYS A 45 17.63 8.96 -2.26
C LYS A 45 17.65 9.84 -3.52
N ALA A 46 16.81 9.51 -4.51
CA ALA A 46 16.73 10.31 -5.75
C ALA A 46 16.02 11.67 -5.58
N VAL A 47 15.37 11.90 -4.46
CA VAL A 47 14.64 13.15 -4.18
C VAL A 47 15.08 13.83 -2.86
N GLU A 48 15.96 13.22 -2.07
CA GLU A 48 16.37 13.72 -0.75
C GLU A 48 16.92 15.14 -0.77
N ASP A 49 17.67 15.51 -1.83
CA ASP A 49 18.28 16.84 -1.99
C ASP A 49 17.39 17.84 -2.77
N LYS A 50 16.17 17.46 -3.14
CA LYS A 50 15.27 18.37 -3.85
C LYS A 50 14.79 19.50 -2.93
N PRO A 51 14.78 20.77 -3.38
CA PRO A 51 14.41 21.91 -2.54
C PRO A 51 12.95 21.91 -2.09
N ASN A 52 12.10 21.12 -2.76
CA ASN A 52 10.68 20.97 -2.47
C ASN A 52 10.35 19.68 -1.68
N TYR A 53 11.36 19.00 -1.14
CA TYR A 53 11.21 17.81 -0.29
C TYR A 53 11.76 18.06 1.11
N LYS A 54 11.05 17.56 2.12
CA LYS A 54 11.50 17.56 3.52
C LYS A 54 11.11 16.26 4.19
N PHE A 55 12.07 15.61 4.85
CA PHE A 55 11.80 14.46 5.73
C PHE A 55 11.59 14.91 7.17
N VAL A 56 10.61 14.31 7.85
CA VAL A 56 10.32 14.47 9.26
C VAL A 56 10.16 13.09 9.89
N HIS A 57 10.97 12.78 10.90
CA HIS A 57 10.85 11.55 11.66
C HIS A 57 9.82 11.72 12.78
N GLY A 58 8.77 10.88 12.81
CA GLY A 58 7.75 10.96 13.83
C GLY A 58 6.62 9.96 13.66
N ASP A 59 5.86 9.78 14.75
CA ASP A 59 4.75 8.84 14.85
C ASP A 59 3.42 9.56 14.67
N ILE A 60 2.59 9.11 13.73
CA ILE A 60 1.25 9.68 13.53
C ILE A 60 0.32 9.46 14.72
N ALA A 61 0.61 8.48 15.58
CA ALA A 61 -0.15 8.23 16.81
C ALA A 61 0.31 9.11 17.99
N ASP A 62 1.42 9.84 17.86
CA ASP A 62 1.86 10.83 18.85
C ASP A 62 1.14 12.15 18.62
N ARG A 63 0.12 12.40 19.45
CA ARG A 63 -0.75 13.57 19.32
C ARG A 63 0.01 14.90 19.45
N ASP A 64 0.85 15.02 20.44
CA ASP A 64 1.57 16.26 20.73
C ASP A 64 2.54 16.59 19.60
N PHE A 65 3.24 15.58 19.11
CA PHE A 65 4.14 15.70 17.96
C PHE A 65 3.37 16.14 16.69
N VAL A 66 2.26 15.46 16.36
CA VAL A 66 1.47 15.77 15.16
C VAL A 66 0.90 17.19 15.21
N PHE A 67 0.34 17.62 16.35
CA PHE A 67 -0.20 18.96 16.49
C PHE A 67 0.88 20.04 16.36
N LYS A 68 2.05 19.81 16.97
CA LYS A 68 3.20 20.72 16.82
C LYS A 68 3.66 20.81 15.36
N LEU A 69 3.75 19.67 14.66
CA LEU A 69 4.11 19.64 13.24
C LEU A 69 3.13 20.46 12.38
N PHE A 70 1.82 20.33 12.63
CA PHE A 70 0.80 21.08 11.89
C PHE A 70 0.87 22.59 12.19
N GLU A 71 1.15 22.97 13.42
CA GLU A 71 1.34 24.37 13.80
C GLU A 71 2.54 25.01 13.10
N GLU A 72 3.66 24.27 13.04
CA GLU A 72 4.90 24.73 12.40
C GLU A 72 4.79 24.75 10.87
N GLU A 73 4.29 23.68 10.27
CA GLU A 73 4.29 23.48 8.83
C GLU A 73 3.07 24.10 8.14
N LYS A 74 1.93 24.18 8.79
CA LYS A 74 0.66 24.70 8.22
C LYS A 74 0.34 24.05 6.87
N PRO A 75 0.17 22.73 6.81
CA PRO A 75 -0.06 22.03 5.56
C PRO A 75 -1.41 22.40 4.93
N ASP A 76 -1.49 22.35 3.61
CA ASP A 76 -2.74 22.50 2.88
C ASP A 76 -3.47 21.15 2.76
N ILE A 77 -2.70 20.07 2.56
CA ILE A 77 -3.21 18.72 2.26
C ILE A 77 -2.46 17.70 3.11
N VAL A 78 -3.17 16.65 3.53
CA VAL A 78 -2.58 15.46 4.14
C VAL A 78 -2.97 14.22 3.32
N VAL A 79 -1.97 13.39 3.01
CA VAL A 79 -2.16 12.08 2.36
C VAL A 79 -1.62 11.01 3.30
N ASN A 80 -2.50 10.17 3.81
CA ASN A 80 -2.15 9.17 4.82
C ASN A 80 -1.88 7.80 4.19
N PHE A 81 -0.60 7.47 4.02
CA PHE A 81 -0.12 6.12 3.67
C PHE A 81 0.36 5.35 4.89
N ALA A 82 0.69 6.04 5.99
CA ALA A 82 1.24 5.39 7.18
C ALA A 82 0.29 4.34 7.72
N ALA A 83 0.74 3.10 7.76
CA ALA A 83 -0.02 1.96 8.24
C ALA A 83 0.90 0.78 8.57
N GLU A 84 0.53 0.00 9.59
CA GLU A 84 0.92 -1.39 9.66
C GLU A 84 0.15 -2.16 8.58
N SER A 85 0.85 -2.94 7.72
CA SER A 85 0.25 -3.46 6.48
C SER A 85 0.47 -4.95 6.22
N HIS A 86 1.18 -5.67 7.09
CA HIS A 86 1.44 -7.09 6.90
C HIS A 86 0.39 -7.94 7.61
N VAL A 87 -0.46 -8.66 6.85
CA VAL A 87 -1.57 -9.43 7.41
C VAL A 87 -1.10 -10.45 8.44
N ASP A 88 -0.03 -11.23 8.16
CA ASP A 88 0.48 -12.24 9.09
C ASP A 88 0.94 -11.61 10.42
N ARG A 89 1.55 -10.41 10.38
CA ARG A 89 1.91 -9.66 11.61
C ARG A 89 0.68 -9.23 12.38
N SER A 90 -0.43 -8.89 11.70
CA SER A 90 -1.67 -8.50 12.38
C SER A 90 -2.32 -9.64 13.17
N ILE A 91 -2.07 -10.89 12.77
CA ILE A 91 -2.55 -12.07 13.49
C ILE A 91 -1.78 -12.27 14.80
N THR A 92 -0.50 -11.95 14.80
CA THR A 92 0.38 -12.12 15.97
C THR A 92 0.42 -10.90 16.90
N ASP A 93 0.23 -9.70 16.38
CA ASP A 93 0.25 -8.43 17.13
C ASP A 93 -0.82 -7.46 16.58
N PRO A 94 -2.11 -7.69 16.88
CA PRO A 94 -3.19 -6.82 16.41
C PRO A 94 -3.18 -5.42 17.04
N GLU A 95 -2.59 -5.26 18.23
CA GLU A 95 -2.55 -3.98 18.95
C GLU A 95 -1.75 -2.91 18.18
N ALA A 96 -0.61 -3.28 17.59
CA ALA A 96 0.17 -2.38 16.75
C ALA A 96 -0.65 -1.82 15.58
N PHE A 97 -1.54 -2.65 15.00
CA PHE A 97 -2.43 -2.23 13.90
C PHE A 97 -3.53 -1.26 14.37
N VAL A 98 -4.09 -1.49 15.54
CA VAL A 98 -5.06 -0.55 16.14
C VAL A 98 -4.37 0.79 16.43
N ARG A 99 -3.20 0.75 17.06
CA ARG A 99 -2.44 1.95 17.40
C ARG A 99 -2.09 2.78 16.17
N THR A 100 -1.49 2.18 15.17
CA THR A 100 -1.05 2.91 13.97
C THR A 100 -2.23 3.26 13.06
N ASN A 101 -3.04 2.28 12.67
CA ASN A 101 -4.03 2.45 11.62
C ASN A 101 -5.28 3.19 12.11
N VAL A 102 -5.68 3.01 13.36
CA VAL A 102 -6.89 3.63 13.91
C VAL A 102 -6.54 4.89 14.71
N MET A 103 -5.73 4.78 15.75
CA MET A 103 -5.36 5.92 16.59
C MET A 103 -4.55 6.96 15.83
N GLY A 104 -3.57 6.51 15.00
CA GLY A 104 -2.80 7.41 14.15
C GLY A 104 -3.68 8.18 13.16
N THR A 105 -4.64 7.50 12.52
CA THR A 105 -5.62 8.15 11.62
C THR A 105 -6.48 9.17 12.38
N THR A 106 -7.01 8.83 13.55
CA THR A 106 -7.83 9.77 14.33
C THR A 106 -7.04 10.97 14.81
N THR A 107 -5.77 10.80 15.18
CA THR A 107 -4.85 11.89 15.53
C THR A 107 -4.66 12.87 14.37
N LEU A 108 -4.40 12.34 13.17
CA LEU A 108 -4.28 13.16 11.96
C LEU A 108 -5.58 13.89 11.62
N LEU A 109 -6.73 13.22 11.72
CA LEU A 109 -8.04 13.82 11.47
C LEU A 109 -8.34 14.97 12.43
N ASP A 110 -8.03 14.81 13.71
CA ASP A 110 -8.18 15.85 14.71
C ASP A 110 -7.28 17.06 14.42
N ALA A 111 -6.03 16.84 14.05
CA ALA A 111 -5.12 17.90 13.64
C ALA A 111 -5.64 18.61 12.38
N CYS A 112 -6.10 17.86 11.38
CA CYS A 112 -6.69 18.41 10.16
C CYS A 112 -7.90 19.29 10.45
N ARG A 113 -8.77 18.88 11.37
CA ARG A 113 -9.92 19.66 11.80
C ARG A 113 -9.50 20.94 12.54
N THR A 114 -8.54 20.82 13.46
CA THR A 114 -8.08 21.94 14.30
C THR A 114 -7.40 23.03 13.48
N TYR A 115 -6.61 22.66 12.50
CA TYR A 115 -5.84 23.60 11.66
C TYR A 115 -6.51 23.93 10.32
N GLY A 116 -7.74 23.47 10.08
CA GLY A 116 -8.54 23.84 8.91
C GLY A 116 -7.93 23.41 7.57
N ILE A 117 -7.51 22.15 7.48
CA ILE A 117 -6.88 21.59 6.28
C ILE A 117 -7.83 21.64 5.07
N LYS A 118 -7.28 21.85 3.87
CA LYS A 118 -8.07 21.92 2.63
C LYS A 118 -8.51 20.55 2.11
N ARG A 119 -7.72 19.51 2.37
CA ARG A 119 -8.03 18.12 1.99
C ARG A 119 -7.25 17.12 2.83
N TYR A 120 -7.96 16.08 3.28
CA TYR A 120 -7.38 14.87 3.83
C TYR A 120 -7.68 13.70 2.88
N HIS A 121 -6.67 12.93 2.53
CA HIS A 121 -6.85 11.70 1.73
C HIS A 121 -6.37 10.48 2.50
N GLN A 122 -7.25 9.48 2.64
CA GLN A 122 -6.95 8.19 3.23
C GLN A 122 -6.66 7.17 2.15
N VAL A 123 -5.48 6.58 2.19
CA VAL A 123 -5.14 5.43 1.34
C VAL A 123 -5.52 4.15 2.07
N SER A 124 -6.48 3.41 1.52
CA SER A 124 -7.03 2.18 2.05
C SER A 124 -6.85 1.01 1.07
N THR A 125 -7.53 -0.08 1.29
CA THR A 125 -7.36 -1.35 0.59
C THR A 125 -8.71 -1.98 0.25
N ASP A 126 -8.77 -2.79 -0.80
CA ASP A 126 -9.93 -3.61 -1.15
C ASP A 126 -10.19 -4.74 -0.13
N GLU A 127 -9.19 -5.10 0.68
CA GLU A 127 -9.33 -6.11 1.74
C GLU A 127 -10.41 -5.75 2.79
N VAL A 128 -10.81 -4.48 2.86
CA VAL A 128 -11.91 -4.05 3.76
C VAL A 128 -13.26 -4.59 3.34
N TYR A 129 -13.43 -4.98 2.08
CA TYR A 129 -14.68 -5.54 1.55
C TYR A 129 -14.88 -7.03 1.89
N GLY A 130 -13.80 -7.74 2.20
CA GLY A 130 -13.82 -9.17 2.50
C GLY A 130 -13.52 -10.05 1.28
N ASP A 131 -14.17 -11.20 1.20
CA ASP A 131 -13.86 -12.26 0.25
C ASP A 131 -14.91 -12.39 -0.86
N LEU A 132 -14.46 -12.70 -2.07
CA LEU A 132 -15.33 -13.09 -3.17
C LEU A 132 -15.14 -14.57 -3.50
N PRO A 133 -16.22 -15.30 -3.84
CA PRO A 133 -16.12 -16.71 -4.24
C PRO A 133 -15.43 -16.85 -5.59
N LEU A 134 -14.59 -17.90 -5.72
CA LEU A 134 -13.84 -18.19 -6.95
C LEU A 134 -14.74 -18.58 -8.13
N ASP A 135 -15.89 -19.18 -7.86
CA ASP A 135 -16.86 -19.63 -8.87
C ASP A 135 -17.82 -18.55 -9.37
N ARG A 136 -17.64 -17.32 -8.87
CA ARG A 136 -18.44 -16.15 -9.27
C ARG A 136 -17.55 -15.02 -9.84
N PRO A 137 -16.96 -15.23 -11.03
CA PRO A 137 -16.09 -14.23 -11.67
C PRO A 137 -16.81 -12.96 -12.10
N ASP A 138 -18.14 -12.98 -12.08
CA ASP A 138 -19.03 -11.85 -12.35
C ASP A 138 -19.17 -10.85 -11.19
N LEU A 139 -18.72 -11.23 -9.99
CA LEU A 139 -18.81 -10.37 -8.80
C LEU A 139 -17.58 -9.49 -8.65
N PHE A 140 -17.82 -8.22 -8.32
CA PHE A 140 -16.78 -7.22 -8.04
C PHE A 140 -17.18 -6.37 -6.84
N PHE A 141 -16.19 -5.87 -6.09
CA PHE A 141 -16.41 -4.87 -5.06
C PHE A 141 -16.60 -3.49 -5.68
N THR A 142 -17.70 -2.85 -5.36
CA THR A 142 -17.97 -1.45 -5.65
C THR A 142 -17.80 -0.60 -4.40
N GLU A 143 -17.77 0.73 -4.53
CA GLU A 143 -17.66 1.64 -3.38
C GLU A 143 -18.84 1.53 -2.40
N THR A 144 -19.97 0.98 -2.86
CA THR A 144 -21.18 0.74 -2.04
C THR A 144 -21.24 -0.64 -1.42
N THR A 145 -20.29 -1.53 -1.74
CA THR A 145 -20.19 -2.85 -1.12
C THR A 145 -19.99 -2.70 0.39
N PRO A 146 -20.78 -3.38 1.23
CA PRO A 146 -20.58 -3.36 2.69
C PRO A 146 -19.19 -3.86 3.08
N LEU A 147 -18.63 -3.27 4.14
CA LEU A 147 -17.34 -3.71 4.68
C LEU A 147 -17.52 -4.99 5.48
N HIS A 148 -16.75 -6.03 5.13
CA HIS A 148 -16.82 -7.35 5.74
C HIS A 148 -15.42 -7.97 5.88
N THR A 149 -14.67 -7.50 6.85
CA THR A 149 -13.23 -7.79 7.01
C THR A 149 -12.95 -9.19 7.52
N SER A 150 -11.85 -9.81 7.04
CA SER A 150 -11.43 -11.18 7.38
C SER A 150 -10.18 -11.25 8.27
N SER A 151 -9.47 -10.15 8.48
CA SER A 151 -8.23 -10.11 9.27
C SER A 151 -8.17 -8.91 10.21
N PRO A 152 -7.33 -8.94 11.27
CA PRO A 152 -7.10 -7.76 12.10
C PRO A 152 -6.57 -6.56 11.31
N TYR A 153 -5.71 -6.79 10.30
CA TYR A 153 -5.26 -5.74 9.38
C TYR A 153 -6.44 -5.08 8.65
N SER A 154 -7.25 -5.87 7.92
CA SER A 154 -8.38 -5.31 7.17
C SER A 154 -9.41 -4.64 8.08
N SER A 155 -9.62 -5.16 9.30
CA SER A 155 -10.48 -4.53 10.32
C SER A 155 -9.95 -3.18 10.77
N SER A 156 -8.64 -3.05 10.97
CA SER A 156 -8.02 -1.77 11.34
C SER A 156 -8.13 -0.74 10.21
N LYS A 157 -7.97 -1.17 8.95
CA LYS A 157 -8.13 -0.29 7.78
C LYS A 157 -9.59 0.14 7.57
N ALA A 158 -10.54 -0.80 7.72
CA ALA A 158 -11.96 -0.47 7.67
C ALA A 158 -12.38 0.51 8.78
N SER A 159 -11.85 0.32 9.99
CA SER A 159 -12.08 1.25 11.10
C SER A 159 -11.55 2.64 10.77
N ALA A 160 -10.34 2.75 10.22
CA ALA A 160 -9.78 4.03 9.76
C ALA A 160 -10.68 4.70 8.72
N ASP A 161 -11.14 3.97 7.70
CA ASP A 161 -12.08 4.48 6.68
C ASP A 161 -13.36 5.02 7.29
N LEU A 162 -13.94 4.29 8.25
CA LEU A 162 -15.16 4.70 8.94
C LEU A 162 -14.96 5.98 9.76
N PHE A 163 -13.81 6.13 10.44
CA PHE A 163 -13.48 7.38 11.13
C PHE A 163 -13.33 8.54 10.15
N VAL A 164 -12.64 8.36 9.03
CA VAL A 164 -12.48 9.39 7.99
C VAL A 164 -13.83 9.89 7.49
N LEU A 165 -14.72 8.96 7.12
CA LEU A 165 -16.07 9.30 6.64
C LEU A 165 -16.95 9.91 7.73
N ALA A 166 -16.80 9.46 8.99
CA ALA A 166 -17.50 10.05 10.14
C ALA A 166 -17.06 11.48 10.40
N TYR A 167 -15.76 11.80 10.28
CA TYR A 167 -15.27 13.16 10.43
C TYR A 167 -15.80 14.10 9.36
N HIS A 168 -15.94 13.62 8.12
CA HIS A 168 -16.62 14.37 7.08
C HIS A 168 -18.08 14.63 7.45
N ARG A 169 -18.82 13.59 7.81
CA ARG A 169 -20.25 13.68 8.10
C ARG A 169 -20.55 14.51 9.35
N THR A 170 -19.72 14.42 10.39
CA THR A 170 -19.94 15.06 11.69
C THR A 170 -19.41 16.50 11.70
N TYR A 171 -18.24 16.72 11.11
CA TYR A 171 -17.52 18.01 11.24
C TYR A 171 -17.35 18.73 9.90
N GLY A 172 -17.78 18.16 8.79
CA GLY A 172 -17.59 18.76 7.46
C GLY A 172 -16.13 18.72 6.98
N LEU A 173 -15.27 17.87 7.58
CA LEU A 173 -13.87 17.79 7.15
C LEU A 173 -13.79 17.38 5.67
N PRO A 174 -13.03 18.09 4.82
CA PRO A 174 -12.92 17.77 3.41
C PRO A 174 -12.02 16.54 3.19
N VAL A 175 -12.62 15.37 3.14
CA VAL A 175 -11.92 14.08 3.01
C VAL A 175 -12.18 13.40 1.67
N THR A 176 -11.28 12.51 1.29
CA THR A 176 -11.47 11.48 0.28
C THR A 176 -10.83 10.19 0.76
N VAL A 177 -11.33 9.05 0.30
CA VAL A 177 -10.77 7.72 0.58
C VAL A 177 -10.51 7.02 -0.74
N SER A 178 -9.36 6.36 -0.90
CA SER A 178 -9.14 5.42 -1.97
C SER A 178 -8.98 4.00 -1.43
N ARG A 179 -9.60 3.02 -2.09
CA ARG A 179 -9.42 1.59 -1.82
C ARG A 179 -8.78 0.96 -3.03
N CYS A 180 -7.55 0.51 -2.88
CA CYS A 180 -6.79 -0.04 -4.00
C CYS A 180 -6.72 -1.56 -3.96
N SER A 181 -6.56 -2.16 -5.14
CA SER A 181 -6.17 -3.55 -5.29
C SER A 181 -4.67 -3.76 -4.96
N ASN A 182 -4.19 -5.01 -5.06
CA ASN A 182 -2.82 -5.34 -4.71
C ASN A 182 -1.80 -4.58 -5.56
N ASN A 183 -0.97 -3.78 -4.91
CA ASN A 183 0.08 -3.02 -5.59
C ASN A 183 1.33 -3.85 -5.83
N TYR A 184 2.03 -3.58 -6.93
CA TYR A 184 3.36 -4.10 -7.25
C TYR A 184 4.18 -3.06 -8.00
N GLY A 185 5.51 -3.23 -8.03
CA GLY A 185 6.39 -2.28 -8.71
C GLY A 185 7.69 -2.02 -7.94
N PRO A 186 8.43 -0.99 -8.33
CA PRO A 186 9.66 -0.55 -7.67
C PRO A 186 9.50 -0.28 -6.18
N TYR A 187 10.52 -0.63 -5.39
CA TYR A 187 10.58 -0.40 -3.94
C TYR A 187 9.55 -1.19 -3.09
N HIS A 188 8.89 -2.21 -3.64
CA HIS A 188 8.02 -3.07 -2.87
C HIS A 188 8.84 -3.92 -1.89
N PHE A 189 8.46 -3.90 -0.61
CA PHE A 189 9.25 -4.53 0.47
C PHE A 189 9.37 -6.06 0.27
N PRO A 190 10.56 -6.64 0.47
CA PRO A 190 10.87 -8.03 0.12
C PRO A 190 10.04 -9.13 0.80
N GLU A 191 9.27 -8.82 1.84
CA GLU A 191 8.35 -9.78 2.49
C GLU A 191 7.08 -10.07 1.67
N LYS A 192 6.78 -9.23 0.68
CA LYS A 192 5.57 -9.34 -0.13
C LYS A 192 5.79 -10.30 -1.30
N LEU A 193 4.70 -10.88 -1.81
CA LEU A 193 4.72 -11.99 -2.77
C LEU A 193 5.71 -11.77 -3.94
N ILE A 194 5.53 -10.71 -4.73
CA ILE A 194 6.34 -10.51 -5.95
C ILE A 194 7.83 -10.33 -5.63
N PRO A 195 8.26 -9.38 -4.77
CA PRO A 195 9.68 -9.23 -4.48
C PRO A 195 10.30 -10.42 -3.74
N LEU A 196 9.53 -11.10 -2.89
CA LEU A 196 9.97 -12.33 -2.23
C LEU A 196 10.29 -13.42 -3.25
N MET A 197 9.38 -13.66 -4.21
CA MET A 197 9.58 -14.68 -5.24
C MET A 197 10.75 -14.33 -6.16
N ILE A 198 10.94 -13.04 -6.50
CA ILE A 198 12.09 -12.60 -7.31
C ILE A 198 13.41 -12.85 -6.56
N SER A 199 13.53 -12.41 -5.30
CA SER A 199 14.76 -12.55 -4.53
C SER A 199 15.15 -14.01 -4.30
N ARG A 200 14.20 -14.86 -3.94
CA ARG A 200 14.44 -16.29 -3.72
C ARG A 200 14.74 -17.04 -5.01
N ALA A 201 14.02 -16.74 -6.11
CA ALA A 201 14.32 -17.33 -7.41
C ALA A 201 15.75 -16.98 -7.89
N LEU A 202 16.21 -15.75 -7.67
CA LEU A 202 17.59 -15.34 -7.99
C LEU A 202 18.64 -16.05 -7.13
N ALA A 203 18.29 -16.47 -5.91
CA ALA A 203 19.15 -17.21 -5.01
C ALA A 203 19.05 -18.74 -5.20
N ASP A 204 18.23 -19.23 -6.16
CA ASP A 204 17.91 -20.66 -6.36
C ASP A 204 17.32 -21.33 -5.08
N GLU A 205 16.56 -20.56 -4.30
CA GLU A 205 15.90 -21.01 -3.08
C GLU A 205 14.45 -21.41 -3.32
N GLU A 206 13.87 -22.21 -2.41
CA GLU A 206 12.46 -22.60 -2.49
C GLU A 206 11.52 -21.40 -2.39
N LEU A 207 10.48 -21.35 -3.24
CA LEU A 207 9.46 -20.31 -3.30
C LEU A 207 8.21 -20.77 -2.54
N PRO A 208 7.93 -20.23 -1.33
CA PRO A 208 6.78 -20.65 -0.54
C PRO A 208 5.47 -20.14 -1.16
N VAL A 209 4.58 -21.06 -1.52
CA VAL A 209 3.24 -20.76 -2.04
C VAL A 209 2.21 -21.26 -1.02
N TYR A 210 1.39 -20.37 -0.48
CA TYR A 210 0.35 -20.69 0.48
C TYR A 210 -0.75 -21.59 -0.15
N GLY A 211 -1.11 -22.66 0.57
CA GLY A 211 -2.18 -23.58 0.18
C GLY A 211 -1.97 -24.20 -1.21
N ASP A 212 -2.93 -24.02 -2.09
CA ASP A 212 -2.89 -24.46 -3.49
C ASP A 212 -2.42 -23.37 -4.48
N GLY A 213 -2.18 -22.15 -3.98
CA GLY A 213 -1.81 -21.00 -4.81
C GLY A 213 -2.94 -20.44 -5.68
N ALA A 214 -4.17 -20.92 -5.51
CA ALA A 214 -5.33 -20.52 -6.32
C ALA A 214 -6.00 -19.20 -5.85
N ASN A 215 -5.49 -18.55 -4.80
CA ASN A 215 -5.98 -17.26 -4.38
C ASN A 215 -5.77 -16.23 -5.49
N VAL A 216 -6.84 -15.50 -5.84
CA VAL A 216 -6.86 -14.52 -6.92
C VAL A 216 -6.71 -13.11 -6.36
N ARG A 217 -5.85 -12.31 -6.99
CA ARG A 217 -5.66 -10.88 -6.68
C ARG A 217 -5.72 -10.08 -7.96
N ASP A 218 -6.29 -8.88 -7.88
CA ASP A 218 -6.14 -7.87 -8.91
C ASP A 218 -4.83 -7.11 -8.68
N TRP A 219 -4.00 -7.00 -9.71
CA TRP A 219 -2.65 -6.42 -9.60
C TRP A 219 -2.59 -5.03 -10.24
N LEU A 220 -2.29 -4.02 -9.42
CA LEU A 220 -2.19 -2.62 -9.79
C LEU A 220 -0.75 -2.14 -9.74
N HIS A 221 -0.21 -1.65 -10.87
CA HIS A 221 1.13 -1.08 -10.85
C HIS A 221 1.18 0.19 -9.99
N VAL A 222 2.20 0.31 -9.12
CA VAL A 222 2.29 1.38 -8.13
C VAL A 222 2.27 2.78 -8.72
N SER A 223 2.84 2.98 -9.92
CA SER A 223 2.79 4.30 -10.59
C SER A 223 1.38 4.67 -11.04
N ASP A 224 0.57 3.72 -11.49
CA ASP A 224 -0.83 3.95 -11.82
C ASP A 224 -1.65 4.32 -10.57
N HIS A 225 -1.34 3.68 -9.44
CA HIS A 225 -1.96 4.04 -8.17
C HIS A 225 -1.58 5.46 -7.73
N CYS A 226 -0.30 5.83 -7.83
CA CYS A 226 0.15 7.19 -7.49
C CYS A 226 -0.53 8.25 -8.37
N GLU A 227 -0.70 8.00 -9.68
CA GLU A 227 -1.44 8.89 -10.57
C GLU A 227 -2.93 8.99 -10.19
N ALA A 228 -3.56 7.89 -9.79
CA ALA A 228 -4.94 7.90 -9.32
C ALA A 228 -5.11 8.77 -8.06
N ILE A 229 -4.23 8.60 -7.07
CA ILE A 229 -4.26 9.42 -5.83
C ILE A 229 -4.06 10.90 -6.16
N ASP A 230 -3.06 11.22 -6.96
CA ASP A 230 -2.81 12.59 -7.42
C ASP A 230 -4.06 13.22 -8.06
N LEU A 231 -4.73 12.46 -8.93
CA LEU A 231 -5.95 12.91 -9.58
C LEU A 231 -7.11 13.11 -8.58
N ILE A 232 -7.26 12.20 -7.60
CA ILE A 232 -8.26 12.33 -6.54
C ILE A 232 -7.98 13.58 -5.68
N LEU A 233 -6.71 13.85 -5.35
CA LEU A 233 -6.36 15.04 -4.57
C LEU A 233 -6.78 16.34 -5.24
N HIS A 234 -6.64 16.42 -6.56
CA HIS A 234 -6.92 17.65 -7.31
C HIS A 234 -8.37 17.76 -7.80
N LYS A 235 -9.02 16.63 -8.13
CA LYS A 235 -10.32 16.61 -8.81
C LYS A 235 -11.38 15.74 -8.13
N GLY A 236 -11.00 14.89 -7.17
CA GLY A 236 -11.95 14.01 -6.48
C GLY A 236 -12.99 14.79 -5.68
N ARG A 237 -14.20 14.28 -5.65
CA ARG A 237 -15.29 14.88 -4.86
C ARG A 237 -15.08 14.63 -3.37
N VAL A 238 -15.25 15.68 -2.58
CA VAL A 238 -15.15 15.62 -1.11
C VAL A 238 -16.23 14.69 -0.55
N GLY A 239 -15.84 13.88 0.44
CA GLY A 239 -16.72 12.90 1.08
C GLY A 239 -16.83 11.57 0.37
N GLU A 240 -16.16 11.40 -0.78
CA GLU A 240 -16.29 10.21 -1.63
C GLU A 240 -15.19 9.19 -1.42
N VAL A 241 -15.55 7.94 -1.67
CA VAL A 241 -14.66 6.78 -1.79
C VAL A 241 -14.44 6.50 -3.28
N TYR A 242 -13.21 6.16 -3.66
CA TYR A 242 -12.83 5.73 -5.00
C TYR A 242 -12.12 4.39 -4.94
N ASN A 243 -12.63 3.40 -5.66
CA ASN A 243 -11.95 2.15 -5.92
C ASN A 243 -10.89 2.34 -7.01
N ILE A 244 -9.70 1.77 -6.80
CA ILE A 244 -8.59 1.85 -7.76
C ILE A 244 -8.10 0.44 -8.04
N GLY A 245 -8.42 -0.11 -9.21
CA GLY A 245 -8.10 -1.47 -9.63
C GLY A 245 -7.33 -1.52 -10.94
N GLY A 246 -6.59 -2.61 -11.13
CA GLY A 246 -5.75 -2.81 -12.30
C GLY A 246 -6.44 -3.54 -13.47
N HIS A 247 -7.59 -4.17 -13.24
CA HIS A 247 -8.21 -5.14 -14.16
C HIS A 247 -7.28 -6.30 -14.54
N ASN A 248 -6.41 -6.70 -13.63
CA ASN A 248 -5.35 -7.68 -13.82
C ASN A 248 -5.45 -8.83 -12.82
N GLU A 249 -6.60 -9.49 -12.75
CA GLU A 249 -6.79 -10.65 -11.88
C GLU A 249 -5.85 -11.81 -12.29
N ARG A 250 -5.09 -12.32 -11.32
CA ARG A 250 -4.21 -13.50 -11.47
C ARG A 250 -4.22 -14.31 -10.19
N THR A 251 -4.10 -15.62 -10.34
CA THR A 251 -3.80 -16.47 -9.19
C THR A 251 -2.38 -16.23 -8.70
N ASN A 252 -2.13 -16.45 -7.40
CA ASN A 252 -0.78 -16.36 -6.85
C ASN A 252 0.19 -17.30 -7.57
N LEU A 253 -0.27 -18.51 -7.94
CA LEU A 253 0.53 -19.46 -8.68
C LEU A 253 0.91 -18.97 -10.08
N GLU A 254 -0.02 -18.32 -10.82
CA GLU A 254 0.28 -17.71 -12.13
C GLU A 254 1.33 -16.61 -12.00
N VAL A 255 1.26 -15.78 -10.96
CA VAL A 255 2.26 -14.75 -10.68
C VAL A 255 3.64 -15.37 -10.45
N VAL A 256 3.72 -16.40 -9.60
CA VAL A 256 4.98 -17.10 -9.30
C VAL A 256 5.58 -17.74 -10.56
N LYS A 257 4.78 -18.43 -11.36
CA LYS A 257 5.23 -19.03 -12.62
C LYS A 257 5.69 -17.99 -13.64
N THR A 258 5.01 -16.84 -13.71
CA THR A 258 5.42 -15.73 -14.57
C THR A 258 6.81 -15.20 -14.18
N ILE A 259 7.07 -15.05 -12.88
CA ILE A 259 8.38 -14.62 -12.36
C ILE A 259 9.46 -15.66 -12.69
N LEU A 260 9.22 -16.94 -12.39
CA LEU A 260 10.17 -18.02 -12.70
C LEU A 260 10.53 -18.08 -14.18
N LYS A 261 9.52 -17.98 -15.06
CA LYS A 261 9.72 -17.95 -16.51
C LYS A 261 10.56 -16.73 -16.95
N ALA A 262 10.29 -15.56 -16.39
CA ALA A 262 11.02 -14.34 -16.73
C ALA A 262 12.49 -14.38 -16.28
N LEU A 263 12.78 -15.12 -15.20
CA LEU A 263 14.14 -15.27 -14.65
C LEU A 263 14.86 -16.54 -15.14
N ASP A 264 14.26 -17.29 -16.08
CA ASP A 264 14.77 -18.58 -16.57
C ASP A 264 15.06 -19.58 -15.44
N LYS A 265 14.12 -19.68 -14.48
CA LYS A 265 14.21 -20.55 -13.31
C LYS A 265 13.16 -21.68 -13.39
N PRO A 266 13.48 -22.88 -12.86
CA PRO A 266 12.58 -24.03 -12.95
C PRO A 266 11.41 -23.95 -11.97
N GLU A 267 10.24 -24.46 -12.36
CA GLU A 267 9.07 -24.58 -11.48
C GLU A 267 9.28 -25.52 -10.28
N SER A 268 10.32 -26.35 -10.30
CA SER A 268 10.70 -27.21 -9.17
C SER A 268 11.12 -26.44 -7.90
N LEU A 269 11.39 -25.14 -8.03
CA LEU A 269 11.60 -24.26 -6.88
C LEU A 269 10.31 -23.97 -6.09
N ILE A 270 9.12 -24.20 -6.66
CA ILE A 270 7.84 -23.96 -5.97
C ILE A 270 7.68 -24.95 -4.83
N ARG A 271 7.45 -24.41 -3.61
CA ARG A 271 7.15 -25.19 -2.40
C ARG A 271 5.78 -24.80 -1.87
N TYR A 272 4.82 -25.71 -1.91
CA TYR A 272 3.52 -25.48 -1.28
C TYR A 272 3.64 -25.57 0.24
N VAL A 273 3.16 -24.55 0.94
CA VAL A 273 3.22 -24.43 2.40
C VAL A 273 1.81 -24.33 2.98
N LYS A 274 1.68 -24.60 4.29
CA LYS A 274 0.39 -24.48 4.99
C LYS A 274 -0.17 -23.07 4.84
N ASP A 275 -1.45 -22.99 4.47
CA ASP A 275 -2.15 -21.70 4.33
C ASP A 275 -2.33 -21.00 5.68
N ARG A 276 -2.45 -19.68 5.64
CA ARG A 276 -2.68 -18.85 6.83
C ARG A 276 -4.17 -18.78 7.18
N PRO A 277 -4.53 -18.57 8.46
CA PRO A 277 -5.91 -18.29 8.85
C PRO A 277 -6.45 -17.02 8.18
N GLY A 278 -7.73 -17.01 7.83
CA GLY A 278 -8.39 -15.82 7.26
C GLY A 278 -7.85 -15.39 5.89
N HIS A 279 -7.34 -16.34 5.09
CA HIS A 279 -6.80 -16.06 3.77
C HIS A 279 -7.92 -16.03 2.72
N ASP A 280 -8.39 -14.84 2.40
CA ASP A 280 -9.43 -14.62 1.40
C ASP A 280 -9.05 -15.21 0.04
N ARG A 281 -10.02 -15.81 -0.64
CA ARG A 281 -9.81 -16.53 -1.89
C ARG A 281 -9.70 -15.62 -3.10
N ARG A 282 -10.50 -14.55 -3.16
CA ARG A 282 -10.50 -13.66 -4.33
C ARG A 282 -10.79 -12.22 -3.93
N TYR A 283 -9.99 -11.31 -4.48
CA TYR A 283 -10.28 -9.88 -4.53
C TYR A 283 -10.41 -9.45 -5.99
N ALA A 284 -11.49 -8.73 -6.29
CA ALA A 284 -11.72 -8.08 -7.57
C ALA A 284 -12.48 -6.78 -7.33
N ILE A 285 -11.91 -5.70 -7.79
CA ILE A 285 -12.43 -4.36 -7.53
C ILE A 285 -12.97 -3.73 -8.82
N ASP A 286 -14.07 -2.99 -8.73
CA ASP A 286 -14.64 -2.23 -9.84
C ASP A 286 -14.16 -0.78 -9.77
N PRO A 287 -13.28 -0.31 -10.66
CA PRO A 287 -12.80 1.07 -10.70
C PRO A 287 -13.65 1.99 -11.58
N THR A 288 -14.84 1.58 -12.04
CA THR A 288 -15.67 2.36 -12.97
C THR A 288 -15.93 3.79 -12.51
N LYS A 289 -16.06 4.02 -11.19
CA LYS A 289 -16.31 5.36 -10.64
C LYS A 289 -15.15 6.31 -10.91
N ILE A 290 -13.91 5.94 -10.60
CA ILE A 290 -12.75 6.79 -10.88
C ILE A 290 -12.52 6.96 -12.38
N GLU A 291 -12.77 5.92 -13.18
CA GLU A 291 -12.64 5.98 -14.63
C GLU A 291 -13.64 6.97 -15.24
N THR A 292 -14.89 6.92 -14.82
CA THR A 292 -15.97 7.76 -15.39
C THR A 292 -15.96 9.18 -14.84
N GLU A 293 -15.74 9.37 -13.54
CA GLU A 293 -15.76 10.69 -12.91
C GLU A 293 -14.48 11.50 -13.14
N LEU A 294 -13.31 10.83 -13.09
CA LEU A 294 -12.02 11.50 -13.15
C LEU A 294 -11.21 11.20 -14.41
N GLY A 295 -11.67 10.28 -15.26
CA GLY A 295 -10.99 9.90 -16.51
C GLY A 295 -9.70 9.11 -16.30
N TRP A 296 -9.48 8.56 -15.10
CA TRP A 296 -8.31 7.74 -14.82
C TRP A 296 -8.46 6.35 -15.43
N LYS A 297 -7.34 5.81 -15.94
CA LYS A 297 -7.22 4.40 -16.35
C LYS A 297 -5.82 3.90 -16.08
N PRO A 298 -5.64 2.63 -15.70
CA PRO A 298 -4.30 2.06 -15.56
C PRO A 298 -3.59 2.04 -16.90
N LYS A 299 -2.30 2.38 -16.89
CA LYS A 299 -1.42 2.36 -18.08
C LYS A 299 -0.73 1.01 -18.25
N TYR A 300 -0.50 0.30 -17.14
CA TYR A 300 0.15 -1.00 -17.13
C TYR A 300 -0.90 -2.12 -17.11
N ASN A 301 -0.78 -3.06 -18.04
CA ASN A 301 -1.32 -4.40 -17.83
C ASN A 301 -0.31 -5.23 -17.03
N PHE A 302 -0.73 -6.40 -16.53
CA PHE A 302 0.13 -7.24 -15.72
C PHE A 302 1.43 -7.63 -16.44
N ASP A 303 1.37 -8.01 -17.73
CA ASP A 303 2.53 -8.49 -18.48
C ASP A 303 3.60 -7.42 -18.67
N THR A 304 3.19 -6.17 -18.94
CA THR A 304 4.13 -5.04 -19.10
C THR A 304 4.66 -4.58 -17.74
N GLY A 305 3.80 -4.51 -16.74
CA GLY A 305 4.17 -4.06 -15.40
C GLY A 305 5.08 -5.05 -14.67
N ILE A 306 4.83 -6.36 -14.77
CA ILE A 306 5.66 -7.36 -14.11
C ILE A 306 7.08 -7.42 -14.70
N ARG A 307 7.24 -7.24 -16.01
CA ARG A 307 8.56 -7.15 -16.65
C ARG A 307 9.33 -5.95 -16.13
N GLN A 308 8.72 -4.77 -16.17
CA GLN A 308 9.33 -3.56 -15.64
C GLN A 308 9.72 -3.71 -14.17
N THR A 309 8.90 -4.37 -13.37
CA THR A 309 9.18 -4.65 -11.96
C THR A 309 10.38 -5.58 -11.81
N ILE A 310 10.42 -6.70 -12.54
CA ILE A 310 11.54 -7.64 -12.48
C ILE A 310 12.85 -6.94 -12.92
N ASP A 311 12.81 -6.20 -14.03
CA ASP A 311 13.99 -5.44 -14.51
C ASP A 311 14.48 -4.44 -13.45
N TRP A 312 13.55 -3.79 -12.73
CA TRP A 312 13.92 -2.90 -11.64
C TRP A 312 14.66 -3.64 -10.53
N TYR A 313 14.16 -4.81 -10.07
CA TYR A 313 14.81 -5.61 -9.01
C TYR A 313 16.19 -6.12 -9.44
N LEU A 314 16.34 -6.52 -10.71
CA LEU A 314 17.64 -6.94 -11.26
C LEU A 314 18.67 -5.80 -11.27
N ASN A 315 18.23 -4.58 -11.54
CA ASN A 315 19.10 -3.41 -11.63
C ASN A 315 19.32 -2.69 -10.28
N ASN A 316 18.56 -3.05 -9.22
CA ASN A 316 18.64 -2.41 -7.91
C ASN A 316 18.87 -3.43 -6.78
N GLN A 317 19.74 -4.40 -7.03
CA GLN A 317 19.98 -5.50 -6.07
C GLN A 317 20.50 -5.02 -4.72
N ASP A 318 21.33 -3.97 -4.68
CA ASP A 318 21.89 -3.44 -3.44
C ASP A 318 20.79 -2.93 -2.52
N TRP A 319 19.74 -2.30 -3.06
CA TRP A 319 18.62 -1.79 -2.30
C TRP A 319 17.90 -2.90 -1.52
N TRP A 320 17.49 -3.99 -2.20
CA TRP A 320 16.73 -5.04 -1.52
C TRP A 320 17.62 -6.04 -0.77
N LYS A 321 18.89 -6.23 -1.15
CA LYS A 321 19.84 -7.04 -0.39
C LYS A 321 20.16 -6.44 0.97
N HIS A 322 20.29 -5.10 1.06
CA HIS A 322 20.41 -4.42 2.35
C HIS A 322 19.24 -4.72 3.28
N ILE A 323 18.01 -4.70 2.75
CA ILE A 323 16.81 -5.01 3.53
C ILE A 323 16.81 -6.47 4.00
N LEU A 324 17.21 -7.40 3.14
CA LEU A 324 17.24 -8.83 3.47
C LEU A 324 18.35 -9.21 4.46
N SER A 325 19.34 -8.35 4.67
CA SER A 325 20.36 -8.55 5.70
C SER A 325 19.83 -8.14 7.08
N GLY A 326 20.02 -8.97 8.12
CA GLY A 326 19.68 -8.62 9.50
C GLY A 326 18.29 -9.07 9.95
N GLU A 327 17.46 -8.15 10.49
CA GLU A 327 16.17 -8.48 11.14
C GLU A 327 15.16 -9.19 10.25
N TYR A 328 15.20 -8.94 8.94
CA TYR A 328 14.30 -9.60 8.00
C TYR A 328 14.55 -11.10 7.89
N SER A 329 15.79 -11.56 7.90
CA SER A 329 16.08 -13.00 7.83
C SER A 329 15.55 -13.75 9.05
N GLN A 330 15.59 -13.13 10.25
CA GLN A 330 15.00 -13.68 11.47
C GLN A 330 13.45 -13.73 11.37
N TYR A 331 12.84 -12.69 10.80
CA TYR A 331 11.41 -12.67 10.56
C TYR A 331 10.99 -13.78 9.57
N PHE A 332 11.74 -13.95 8.46
CA PHE A 332 11.46 -14.99 7.47
C PHE A 332 11.51 -16.39 8.09
N GLU A 333 12.54 -16.68 8.87
CA GLU A 333 12.69 -17.97 9.58
C GLU A 333 11.51 -18.22 10.52
N LYS A 334 11.09 -17.20 11.29
CA LYS A 334 9.93 -17.30 12.19
C LYS A 334 8.63 -17.57 11.46
N MET A 335 8.42 -16.98 10.28
CA MET A 335 7.16 -17.09 9.53
C MET A 335 7.06 -18.36 8.69
N TYR A 336 8.17 -18.82 8.14
CA TYR A 336 8.20 -19.90 7.16
C TYR A 336 9.00 -21.13 7.62
N GLY A 337 9.93 -21.01 8.56
CA GLY A 337 10.81 -22.09 9.00
C GLY A 337 10.05 -23.38 9.39
N ASP A 338 8.97 -23.23 10.17
CA ASP A 338 8.10 -24.37 10.57
C ASP A 338 7.09 -24.79 9.49
N ARG A 339 6.99 -24.05 8.38
CA ARG A 339 6.03 -24.30 7.27
C ARG A 339 6.70 -24.89 6.03
N LEU A 340 8.02 -24.67 5.86
CA LEU A 340 8.86 -25.28 4.84
C LEU A 340 9.27 -26.71 5.25
#